data_5c1afae82746378527e3c1fa6896f004
#
_entry.id   5c1afae82746378527e3c1fa6896f004
#
_cell.length_a   1.000
_cell.length_b   1.000
_cell.length_c   1.000
_cell.angle_alpha   90.00
_cell.angle_beta   90.00
_cell.angle_gamma   90.00
#
_symmetry.space_group_name_H-M   'P 1'
#
loop_
_entity.id
_entity.type
_entity.pdbx_description
1 polymer ?
#
loop_
_entity_poly.entity_id
_entity_poly.type
_entity_poly.pdbx_seq_one_letter_code
_entity_poly.pdbx_strand_id
1 'polypeptide(L)'
;MQQPWISGENSCVIPAVIGVVGYPECANTAEDLISGIEYAVSMAKAASDTNVYYCGHEMLASLRRRRKIVEILEENLKNNSFSVYYQPIISTATGKYTVAESLLRIPDSPLGPLFPNEFIPVAEETGMIVEITYQILDKVCKFVNRLSENGIEFDGVHVNFSGQQFSQIGLAEKVEGIIEANHTPCLLYTSDAADDRISVD
;
A
#
# COMPACT_ATOMS: atom_id res chain seq x y z
N MET A 1 22.23 32.51 -2.52
CA MET A 1 23.22 32.81 -1.45
C MET A 1 22.46 33.04 -0.16
N GLN A 2 22.71 32.26 0.87
CA GLN A 2 22.14 32.49 2.20
C GLN A 2 22.97 33.59 2.86
N GLN A 3 22.35 34.74 3.15
CA GLN A 3 23.03 35.78 3.92
C GLN A 3 23.03 35.38 5.40
N PRO A 4 24.20 35.46 6.09
CA PRO A 4 24.25 35.14 7.50
C PRO A 4 23.46 36.19 8.31
N TRP A 5 22.75 35.70 9.32
CA TRP A 5 22.20 36.56 10.34
C TRP A 5 23.31 36.99 11.30
N ILE A 6 23.45 38.29 11.50
CA ILE A 6 24.50 38.86 12.38
C ILE A 6 23.82 39.51 13.58
N SER A 7 24.23 39.12 14.79
CA SER A 7 23.81 39.73 16.04
C SER A 7 25.03 39.97 16.91
N GLY A 8 25.52 41.23 16.98
CA GLY A 8 26.76 41.59 17.62
C GLY A 8 27.97 40.94 16.93
N GLU A 9 28.80 40.22 17.69
CA GLU A 9 29.95 39.45 17.16
C GLU A 9 29.58 38.05 16.65
N ASN A 10 28.33 37.62 16.82
CA ASN A 10 27.87 36.30 16.43
C ASN A 10 27.26 36.35 15.04
N SER A 11 27.65 35.39 14.18
CA SER A 11 27.10 35.20 12.84
C SER A 11 26.65 33.74 12.70
N CYS A 12 25.41 33.52 12.25
CA CYS A 12 24.95 32.17 11.93
C CYS A 12 24.14 32.17 10.63
N VAL A 13 24.21 31.06 9.87
CA VAL A 13 23.40 30.81 8.70
C VAL A 13 22.25 29.90 9.14
N ILE A 14 21.02 30.40 9.06
CA ILE A 14 19.82 29.61 9.35
C ILE A 14 19.30 29.09 8.02
N PRO A 15 19.40 27.77 7.76
CA PRO A 15 18.79 27.19 6.56
C PRO A 15 17.28 27.27 6.68
N ALA A 16 16.62 27.83 5.67
CA ALA A 16 15.15 27.90 5.58
C ALA A 16 14.69 27.23 4.30
N VAL A 17 13.54 26.57 4.37
CA VAL A 17 12.82 26.04 3.21
C VAL A 17 11.43 26.66 3.18
N ILE A 18 10.89 26.84 1.99
CA ILE A 18 9.59 27.49 1.76
C ILE A 18 8.74 26.59 0.87
N GLY A 19 7.58 26.19 1.38
CA GLY A 19 6.51 25.59 0.59
C GLY A 19 5.49 26.65 0.18
N VAL A 20 5.04 26.62 -1.05
CA VAL A 20 4.08 27.58 -1.61
C VAL A 20 2.90 26.86 -2.24
N VAL A 21 1.69 27.31 -1.93
CA VAL A 21 0.43 26.85 -2.54
C VAL A 21 -0.39 28.06 -2.96
N GLY A 22 -0.88 28.06 -4.20
CA GLY A 22 -1.75 29.12 -4.71
C GLY A 22 -3.19 28.98 -4.21
N TYR A 23 -3.79 30.11 -3.75
CA TYR A 23 -5.21 30.19 -3.46
C TYR A 23 -5.81 31.38 -4.26
N PRO A 24 -7.00 31.22 -4.88
CA PRO A 24 -7.81 29.98 -4.99
C PRO A 24 -7.39 29.07 -6.17
N GLU A 25 -6.34 29.43 -6.91
CA GLU A 25 -5.98 28.80 -8.17
C GLU A 25 -5.69 27.30 -8.03
N CYS A 26 -4.93 26.91 -7.01
CA CYS A 26 -4.55 25.51 -6.81
C CYS A 26 -5.41 24.84 -5.72
N ALA A 27 -5.58 25.50 -4.59
CA ALA A 27 -6.34 25.00 -3.45
C ALA A 27 -7.53 25.91 -3.16
N ASN A 28 -8.69 25.33 -2.86
CA ASN A 28 -9.91 26.10 -2.54
C ASN A 28 -10.52 25.72 -1.20
N THR A 29 -9.90 24.82 -0.45
CA THR A 29 -10.26 24.46 0.93
C THR A 29 -9.07 24.63 1.86
N ALA A 30 -9.32 24.81 3.16
CA ALA A 30 -8.27 24.88 4.16
C ALA A 30 -7.45 23.58 4.24
N GLU A 31 -8.11 22.45 4.06
CA GLU A 31 -7.50 21.13 4.08
C GLU A 31 -6.51 20.93 2.92
N ASP A 32 -6.87 21.36 1.71
CA ASP A 32 -5.99 21.34 0.55
C ASP A 32 -4.78 22.27 0.73
N LEU A 33 -5.02 23.46 1.32
CA LEU A 33 -3.94 24.40 1.61
C LEU A 33 -2.92 23.78 2.57
N ILE A 34 -3.39 23.21 3.67
CA ILE A 34 -2.53 22.58 4.68
C ILE A 34 -1.74 21.43 4.05
N SER A 35 -2.42 20.49 3.41
CA SER A 35 -1.77 19.33 2.78
C SER A 35 -0.79 19.73 1.68
N GLY A 36 -1.14 20.72 0.88
CA GLY A 36 -0.27 21.23 -0.17
C GLY A 36 0.97 21.94 0.39
N ILE A 37 0.83 22.69 1.48
CA ILE A 37 1.96 23.35 2.15
C ILE A 37 2.89 22.32 2.78
N GLU A 38 2.36 21.34 3.52
CA GLU A 38 3.14 20.27 4.14
C GLU A 38 3.94 19.49 3.10
N TYR A 39 3.29 19.13 2.01
CA TYR A 39 3.95 18.48 0.88
C TYR A 39 5.05 19.35 0.27
N ALA A 40 4.75 20.61 -0.04
CA ALA A 40 5.72 21.53 -0.63
C ALA A 40 6.94 21.75 0.27
N VAL A 41 6.72 21.87 1.58
CA VAL A 41 7.82 21.98 2.56
C VAL A 41 8.65 20.70 2.62
N SER A 42 8.00 19.53 2.58
CA SER A 42 8.70 18.24 2.57
C SER A 42 9.59 18.11 1.32
N MET A 43 9.06 18.47 0.16
CA MET A 43 9.82 18.45 -1.09
C MET A 43 10.97 19.44 -1.10
N ALA A 44 10.76 20.65 -0.56
CA ALA A 44 11.80 21.65 -0.44
C ALA A 44 12.95 21.22 0.50
N LYS A 45 12.63 20.42 1.53
CA LYS A 45 13.65 19.82 2.43
C LYS A 45 14.43 18.70 1.74
N ALA A 46 13.80 17.93 0.88
CA ALA A 46 14.43 16.84 0.15
C ALA A 46 15.25 17.32 -1.08
N ALA A 47 14.92 18.49 -1.62
CA ALA A 47 15.61 19.06 -2.76
C ALA A 47 17.00 19.56 -2.37
N SER A 48 17.99 19.29 -3.23
CA SER A 48 19.37 19.75 -3.05
C SER A 48 19.68 21.06 -3.78
N ASP A 49 18.84 21.44 -4.73
CA ASP A 49 19.06 22.55 -5.68
C ASP A 49 18.18 23.77 -5.41
N THR A 50 17.09 23.62 -4.65
CA THR A 50 16.17 24.72 -4.32
C THR A 50 15.68 24.62 -2.88
N ASN A 51 15.47 25.79 -2.27
CA ASN A 51 14.84 25.88 -0.95
C ASN A 51 13.36 26.28 -1.04
N VAL A 52 12.83 26.45 -2.26
CA VAL A 52 11.43 26.86 -2.50
C VAL A 52 10.78 25.81 -3.38
N TYR A 53 9.62 25.32 -2.96
CA TYR A 53 8.84 24.36 -3.74
C TYR A 53 7.39 24.82 -3.87
N TYR A 54 6.84 24.72 -5.07
CA TYR A 54 5.45 25.07 -5.38
C TYR A 54 4.61 23.80 -5.56
N CYS A 55 3.54 23.70 -4.79
CA CYS A 55 2.54 22.66 -4.96
C CYS A 55 1.48 23.16 -5.98
N GLY A 56 1.51 22.59 -7.17
CA GLY A 56 0.57 22.91 -8.25
C GLY A 56 -0.70 22.04 -8.25
N HIS A 57 -1.58 22.27 -9.20
CA HIS A 57 -2.88 21.59 -9.35
C HIS A 57 -2.78 20.06 -9.41
N GLU A 58 -1.88 19.54 -10.23
CA GLU A 58 -1.71 18.09 -10.42
C GLU A 58 -1.30 17.40 -9.13
N MET A 59 -0.40 18.05 -8.39
CA MET A 59 0.05 17.53 -7.11
C MET A 59 -1.06 17.51 -6.06
N LEU A 60 -1.83 18.60 -5.96
CA LEU A 60 -2.99 18.65 -5.07
C LEU A 60 -4.06 17.62 -5.45
N ALA A 61 -4.29 17.38 -6.74
CA ALA A 61 -5.18 16.33 -7.20
C ALA A 61 -4.69 14.94 -6.76
N SER A 62 -3.38 14.67 -6.85
CA SER A 62 -2.77 13.43 -6.37
C SER A 62 -2.89 13.28 -4.85
N LEU A 63 -2.67 14.35 -4.09
CA LEU A 63 -2.83 14.34 -2.62
C LEU A 63 -4.28 14.05 -2.20
N ARG A 64 -5.26 14.68 -2.87
CA ARG A 64 -6.69 14.42 -2.64
C ARG A 64 -7.05 12.97 -2.96
N ARG A 65 -6.57 12.45 -4.10
CA ARG A 65 -6.81 11.08 -4.52
C ARG A 65 -6.21 10.09 -3.51
N ARG A 66 -4.97 10.33 -3.08
CA ARG A 66 -4.31 9.52 -2.05
C ARG A 66 -5.08 9.51 -0.73
N ARG A 67 -5.54 10.66 -0.25
CA ARG A 67 -6.38 10.76 0.95
C ARG A 67 -7.66 9.92 0.81
N LYS A 68 -8.30 10.01 -0.35
CA LYS A 68 -9.50 9.23 -0.63
C LYS A 68 -9.23 7.73 -0.65
N ILE A 69 -8.04 7.31 -1.12
CA ILE A 69 -7.61 5.92 -1.04
C ILE A 69 -7.46 5.47 0.42
N VAL A 70 -6.88 6.29 1.29
CA VAL A 70 -6.78 6.00 2.73
C VAL A 70 -8.17 5.74 3.33
N GLU A 71 -9.13 6.63 3.10
CA GLU A 71 -10.52 6.47 3.57
C GLU A 71 -11.15 5.16 3.06
N ILE A 72 -10.94 4.82 1.79
CA ILE A 72 -11.43 3.58 1.19
C ILE A 72 -10.79 2.36 1.85
N LEU A 73 -9.49 2.39 2.12
CA LEU A 73 -8.79 1.30 2.78
C LEU A 73 -9.29 1.11 4.22
N GLU A 74 -9.45 2.19 4.99
CA GLU A 74 -9.99 2.15 6.34
C GLU A 74 -11.42 1.56 6.38
N GLU A 75 -12.29 2.00 5.46
CA GLU A 75 -13.64 1.48 5.35
C GLU A 75 -13.67 0.00 5.00
N ASN A 76 -12.85 -0.43 4.03
CA ASN A 76 -12.76 -1.84 3.64
C ASN A 76 -12.18 -2.71 4.76
N LEU A 77 -11.19 -2.22 5.51
CA LEU A 77 -10.67 -2.90 6.68
C LEU A 77 -11.74 -3.10 7.76
N LYS A 78 -12.44 -2.03 8.09
CA LYS A 78 -13.50 -2.05 9.10
C LYS A 78 -14.63 -3.02 8.74
N ASN A 79 -15.01 -3.07 7.46
CA ASN A 79 -16.14 -3.87 6.97
C ASN A 79 -15.70 -5.28 6.51
N ASN A 80 -14.39 -5.60 6.53
CA ASN A 80 -13.83 -6.83 5.97
C ASN A 80 -14.29 -7.07 4.52
N SER A 81 -14.37 -6.01 3.71
CA SER A 81 -14.98 -6.02 2.38
C SER A 81 -13.98 -6.19 1.24
N PHE A 82 -12.68 -6.30 1.52
CA PHE A 82 -11.71 -6.68 0.50
C PHE A 82 -12.08 -7.99 -0.19
N SER A 83 -11.87 -8.06 -1.49
CA SER A 83 -12.05 -9.27 -2.28
C SER A 83 -10.70 -9.91 -2.61
N VAL A 84 -10.72 -11.23 -2.77
CA VAL A 84 -9.57 -12.00 -3.25
C VAL A 84 -9.94 -12.62 -4.58
N TYR A 85 -9.14 -12.30 -5.60
CA TYR A 85 -9.20 -13.00 -6.88
C TYR A 85 -8.09 -14.04 -6.90
N TYR A 86 -8.31 -15.14 -7.58
CA TYR A 86 -7.36 -16.23 -7.67
C TYR A 86 -6.92 -16.38 -9.11
N GLN A 87 -5.63 -16.22 -9.36
CA GLN A 87 -5.04 -16.45 -10.67
C GLN A 87 -4.43 -17.86 -10.71
N PRO A 88 -4.99 -18.78 -11.50
CA PRO A 88 -4.46 -20.14 -11.60
C PRO A 88 -3.05 -20.14 -12.21
N ILE A 89 -2.17 -20.98 -11.66
CA ILE A 89 -0.82 -21.20 -12.15
C ILE A 89 -0.76 -22.60 -12.75
N ILE A 90 -0.33 -22.66 -14.02
CA ILE A 90 -0.18 -23.95 -14.72
C ILE A 90 1.17 -24.59 -14.42
N SER A 91 1.18 -25.86 -14.05
CA SER A 91 2.40 -26.66 -14.00
C SER A 91 2.82 -27.04 -15.42
N THR A 92 3.96 -26.56 -15.86
CA THR A 92 4.51 -26.92 -17.21
C THR A 92 4.84 -28.38 -17.34
N ALA A 93 5.10 -29.10 -16.24
CA ALA A 93 5.40 -30.50 -16.21
C ALA A 93 4.16 -31.40 -16.39
N THR A 94 3.01 -30.98 -15.84
CA THR A 94 1.78 -31.79 -15.80
C THR A 94 0.65 -31.22 -16.64
N GLY A 95 0.70 -29.96 -17.04
CA GLY A 95 -0.38 -29.24 -17.71
C GLY A 95 -1.61 -28.97 -16.81
N LYS A 96 -1.50 -29.20 -15.49
CA LYS A 96 -2.60 -29.01 -14.54
C LYS A 96 -2.49 -27.69 -13.81
N TYR A 97 -3.65 -27.17 -13.38
CA TYR A 97 -3.77 -26.01 -12.50
C TYR A 97 -4.02 -26.49 -11.07
N THR A 98 -2.96 -26.63 -10.30
CA THR A 98 -3.03 -27.09 -8.90
C THR A 98 -2.59 -26.05 -7.89
N VAL A 99 -2.12 -24.89 -8.38
CA VAL A 99 -1.69 -23.76 -7.58
C VAL A 99 -2.39 -22.49 -8.07
N ALA A 100 -2.59 -21.53 -7.20
CA ALA A 100 -3.09 -20.20 -7.58
C ALA A 100 -2.36 -19.09 -6.81
N GLU A 101 -2.32 -17.91 -7.37
CA GLU A 101 -1.93 -16.68 -6.67
C GLU A 101 -3.17 -15.94 -6.18
N SER A 102 -3.15 -15.50 -4.92
CA SER A 102 -4.19 -14.66 -4.36
C SER A 102 -3.91 -13.19 -4.64
N LEU A 103 -4.84 -12.54 -5.28
CA LEU A 103 -4.73 -11.15 -5.72
C LEU A 103 -5.76 -10.29 -5.02
N LEU A 104 -5.29 -9.38 -4.17
CA LEU A 104 -6.13 -8.41 -3.46
C LEU A 104 -6.88 -7.48 -4.43
N ARG A 105 -8.17 -7.29 -4.18
CA ARG A 105 -9.03 -6.36 -4.93
C ARG A 105 -9.91 -5.55 -4.00
N ILE A 106 -10.18 -4.31 -4.40
CA ILE A 106 -11.23 -3.49 -3.82
C ILE A 106 -12.42 -3.54 -4.79
N PRO A 107 -13.55 -4.20 -4.42
CA PRO A 107 -14.62 -4.49 -5.36
C PRO A 107 -15.35 -3.22 -5.82
N ASP A 108 -15.64 -2.32 -4.88
CA ASP A 108 -16.38 -1.09 -5.13
C ASP A 108 -15.59 0.11 -4.59
N SER A 109 -15.38 1.10 -5.44
CA SER A 109 -14.66 2.30 -5.06
C SER A 109 -15.36 3.53 -5.64
N PRO A 110 -15.61 4.58 -4.83
CA PRO A 110 -16.15 5.85 -5.32
C PRO A 110 -15.22 6.58 -6.30
N LEU A 111 -13.96 6.14 -6.38
CA LEU A 111 -12.98 6.63 -7.35
C LEU A 111 -13.02 5.90 -8.70
N GLY A 112 -13.97 4.96 -8.88
CA GLY A 112 -13.98 4.01 -10.00
C GLY A 112 -13.01 2.84 -9.78
N PRO A 113 -12.57 2.16 -10.84
CA PRO A 113 -11.63 1.05 -10.71
C PRO A 113 -10.36 1.50 -9.99
N LEU A 114 -10.05 0.82 -8.88
CA LEU A 114 -8.86 1.08 -8.08
C LEU A 114 -7.93 -0.13 -8.17
N PHE A 115 -6.78 0.07 -8.80
CA PHE A 115 -5.83 -1.01 -9.07
C PHE A 115 -4.81 -1.20 -7.95
N PRO A 116 -4.28 -2.42 -7.75
CA PRO A 116 -3.30 -2.71 -6.70
C PRO A 116 -2.07 -1.81 -6.70
N ASN A 117 -1.53 -1.49 -7.86
CA ASN A 117 -0.38 -0.59 -8.00
C ASN A 117 -0.64 0.83 -7.51
N GLU A 118 -1.89 1.21 -7.29
CA GLU A 118 -2.27 2.52 -6.78
C GLU A 118 -2.52 2.51 -5.26
N PHE A 119 -3.19 1.48 -4.74
CA PHE A 119 -3.57 1.45 -3.33
C PHE A 119 -2.60 0.67 -2.43
N ILE A 120 -1.85 -0.32 -2.95
CA ILE A 120 -0.89 -1.07 -2.14
C ILE A 120 0.21 -0.16 -1.57
N PRO A 121 0.85 0.75 -2.35
CA PRO A 121 1.83 1.67 -1.77
C PRO A 121 1.25 2.53 -0.65
N VAL A 122 -0.01 2.96 -0.78
CA VAL A 122 -0.70 3.73 0.28
C VAL A 122 -0.94 2.87 1.51
N ALA A 123 -1.36 1.62 1.34
CA ALA A 123 -1.54 0.68 2.44
C ALA A 123 -0.23 0.37 3.18
N GLU A 124 0.88 0.28 2.45
CA GLU A 124 2.22 0.10 3.02
C GLU A 124 2.64 1.32 3.82
N GLU A 125 2.59 2.52 3.25
CA GLU A 125 3.00 3.75 3.90
C GLU A 125 2.18 4.07 5.16
N THR A 126 0.90 3.68 5.18
CA THR A 126 0.01 3.85 6.35
C THR A 126 0.09 2.69 7.34
N GLY A 127 0.80 1.60 7.00
CA GLY A 127 0.88 0.38 7.80
C GLY A 127 -0.38 -0.50 7.74
N MET A 128 -1.42 -0.09 7.04
CA MET A 128 -2.67 -0.86 6.90
C MET A 128 -2.48 -2.18 6.17
N ILE A 129 -1.43 -2.30 5.35
CA ILE A 129 -1.12 -3.51 4.59
C ILE A 129 -1.05 -4.77 5.47
N VAL A 130 -0.65 -4.61 6.71
CA VAL A 130 -0.52 -5.71 7.68
C VAL A 130 -1.87 -6.35 7.96
N GLU A 131 -2.82 -5.53 8.40
CA GLU A 131 -4.16 -6.00 8.78
C GLU A 131 -4.95 -6.46 7.54
N ILE A 132 -4.74 -5.79 6.41
CA ILE A 132 -5.26 -6.21 5.11
C ILE A 132 -4.80 -7.64 4.79
N THR A 133 -3.50 -7.92 4.89
CA THR A 133 -2.95 -9.24 4.58
C THR A 133 -3.52 -10.32 5.52
N TYR A 134 -3.74 -10.04 6.80
CA TYR A 134 -4.37 -11.00 7.70
C TYR A 134 -5.83 -11.29 7.32
N GLN A 135 -6.59 -10.29 6.89
CA GLN A 135 -7.94 -10.53 6.37
C GLN A 135 -7.94 -11.34 5.07
N ILE A 136 -6.97 -11.09 4.19
CA ILE A 136 -6.81 -11.85 2.95
C ILE A 136 -6.44 -13.30 3.27
N LEU A 137 -5.50 -13.52 4.18
CA LEU A 137 -5.09 -14.86 4.60
C LEU A 137 -6.28 -15.67 5.15
N ASP A 138 -7.11 -15.07 6.00
CA ASP A 138 -8.34 -15.70 6.49
C ASP A 138 -9.29 -16.11 5.36
N LYS A 139 -9.47 -15.23 4.35
CA LYS A 139 -10.29 -15.52 3.17
C LYS A 139 -9.69 -16.64 2.30
N VAL A 140 -8.37 -16.66 2.16
CA VAL A 140 -7.64 -17.71 1.43
C VAL A 140 -7.79 -19.05 2.14
N CYS A 141 -7.64 -19.10 3.46
CA CYS A 141 -7.88 -20.31 4.25
C CYS A 141 -9.29 -20.88 4.02
N LYS A 142 -10.30 -20.03 4.09
CA LYS A 142 -11.70 -20.41 3.82
C LYS A 142 -11.92 -20.89 2.39
N PHE A 143 -11.19 -20.34 1.42
CA PHE A 143 -11.25 -20.77 0.03
C PHE A 143 -10.61 -22.16 -0.14
N VAL A 144 -9.43 -22.40 0.41
CA VAL A 144 -8.73 -23.67 0.37
C VAL A 144 -9.58 -24.79 1.00
N ASN A 145 -10.20 -24.50 2.16
CA ASN A 145 -11.07 -25.47 2.82
C ASN A 145 -12.26 -25.87 1.92
N ARG A 146 -12.88 -24.90 1.24
CA ARG A 146 -13.98 -25.19 0.29
C ARG A 146 -13.52 -26.04 -0.89
N LEU A 147 -12.31 -25.85 -1.41
CA LEU A 147 -11.75 -26.73 -2.47
C LEU A 147 -11.60 -28.14 -1.95
N SER A 148 -11.02 -28.31 -0.77
CA SER A 148 -10.84 -29.62 -0.13
C SER A 148 -12.15 -30.34 0.12
N GLU A 149 -13.15 -29.64 0.67
CA GLU A 149 -14.50 -30.18 0.92
C GLU A 149 -15.20 -30.66 -0.36
N ASN A 150 -14.90 -30.03 -1.49
CA ASN A 150 -15.44 -30.42 -2.80
C ASN A 150 -14.57 -31.47 -3.54
N GLY A 151 -13.55 -32.00 -2.88
CA GLY A 151 -12.65 -33.03 -3.45
C GLY A 151 -11.80 -32.53 -4.61
N ILE A 152 -11.54 -31.23 -4.68
CA ILE A 152 -10.68 -30.64 -5.72
C ILE A 152 -9.22 -30.81 -5.30
N GLU A 153 -8.43 -31.50 -6.13
CA GLU A 153 -6.99 -31.60 -5.96
C GLU A 153 -6.35 -30.22 -6.12
N PHE A 154 -5.64 -29.77 -5.09
CA PHE A 154 -5.06 -28.46 -5.04
C PHE A 154 -3.79 -28.46 -4.18
N ASP A 155 -2.68 -27.95 -4.71
CA ASP A 155 -1.38 -28.00 -4.05
C ASP A 155 -1.17 -26.78 -3.13
N GLY A 156 -1.74 -25.60 -3.45
CA GLY A 156 -1.62 -24.44 -2.58
C GLY A 156 -2.03 -23.11 -3.20
N VAL A 157 -2.04 -22.08 -2.36
CA VAL A 157 -2.23 -20.68 -2.75
C VAL A 157 -1.03 -19.85 -2.32
N HIS A 158 -0.50 -19.08 -3.25
CA HIS A 158 0.49 -18.05 -2.95
C HIS A 158 -0.21 -16.82 -2.37
N VAL A 159 0.27 -16.36 -1.23
CA VAL A 159 -0.18 -15.12 -0.59
C VAL A 159 0.98 -14.14 -0.60
N ASN A 160 0.75 -12.95 -1.16
CA ASN A 160 1.76 -11.90 -1.24
C ASN A 160 1.89 -11.19 0.12
N PHE A 161 3.11 -11.08 0.61
CA PHE A 161 3.48 -10.29 1.78
C PHE A 161 4.34 -9.11 1.35
N SER A 162 4.10 -7.96 1.95
CA SER A 162 4.94 -6.78 1.79
C SER A 162 6.24 -6.93 2.57
N GLY A 163 7.36 -6.42 2.03
CA GLY A 163 8.66 -6.44 2.70
C GLY A 163 8.63 -5.83 4.12
N GLN A 164 7.76 -4.87 4.38
CA GLN A 164 7.59 -4.27 5.71
C GLN A 164 7.05 -5.26 6.76
N GLN A 165 6.25 -6.25 6.33
CA GLN A 165 5.66 -7.23 7.23
C GLN A 165 6.69 -8.20 7.79
N PHE A 166 7.73 -8.54 7.02
CA PHE A 166 8.82 -9.41 7.48
C PHE A 166 9.65 -8.81 8.64
N SER A 167 9.58 -7.49 8.82
CA SER A 167 10.21 -6.81 9.94
C SER A 167 9.37 -6.83 11.23
N GLN A 168 8.16 -7.37 11.18
CA GLN A 168 7.27 -7.39 12.34
C GLN A 168 7.54 -8.59 13.25
N ILE A 169 7.70 -8.30 14.54
CA ILE A 169 7.80 -9.34 15.56
C ILE A 169 6.45 -10.06 15.67
N GLY A 170 6.45 -11.39 15.63
CA GLY A 170 5.24 -12.19 15.78
C GLY A 170 4.45 -12.42 14.48
N LEU A 171 5.01 -12.11 13.31
CA LEU A 171 4.37 -12.38 12.03
C LEU A 171 4.07 -13.87 11.85
N ALA A 172 5.04 -14.74 12.12
CA ALA A 172 4.89 -16.18 11.95
C ALA A 172 3.78 -16.74 12.85
N GLU A 173 3.81 -16.39 14.14
CA GLU A 173 2.79 -16.80 15.11
C GLU A 173 1.38 -16.31 14.74
N LYS A 174 1.30 -15.10 14.17
CA LYS A 174 0.00 -14.55 13.72
C LYS A 174 -0.53 -15.31 12.50
N VAL A 175 0.34 -15.62 11.53
CA VAL A 175 0.00 -16.41 10.35
C VAL A 175 -0.43 -17.83 10.75
N GLU A 176 0.36 -18.50 11.59
CA GLU A 176 0.03 -19.82 12.12
C GLU A 176 -1.31 -19.81 12.83
N GLY A 177 -1.55 -18.83 13.71
CA GLY A 177 -2.81 -18.71 14.42
C GLY A 177 -4.03 -18.54 13.50
N ILE A 178 -3.89 -17.85 12.38
CA ILE A 178 -4.99 -17.73 11.39
C ILE A 178 -5.22 -19.07 10.68
N ILE A 179 -4.17 -19.78 10.30
CA ILE A 179 -4.25 -21.08 9.63
C ILE A 179 -4.90 -22.11 10.57
N GLU A 180 -4.46 -22.17 11.82
CA GLU A 180 -5.00 -23.07 12.84
C GLU A 180 -6.47 -22.77 13.15
N ALA A 181 -6.82 -21.49 13.32
CA ALA A 181 -8.20 -21.06 13.59
C ALA A 181 -9.17 -21.46 12.47
N ASN A 182 -8.69 -21.52 11.23
CA ASN A 182 -9.47 -21.98 10.08
C ASN A 182 -9.39 -23.48 9.84
N HIS A 183 -8.60 -24.23 10.62
CA HIS A 183 -8.35 -25.66 10.39
C HIS A 183 -7.89 -25.98 8.97
N THR A 184 -7.11 -25.10 8.37
CA THR A 184 -6.68 -25.22 6.98
C THR A 184 -5.50 -26.18 6.89
N PRO A 185 -5.52 -27.22 5.99
CA PRO A 185 -4.34 -28.02 5.73
C PRO A 185 -3.20 -27.12 5.24
N CYS A 186 -1.97 -27.45 5.59
CA CYS A 186 -0.78 -26.63 5.28
C CYS A 186 -0.48 -26.61 3.78
N LEU A 187 -1.28 -25.87 3.00
CA LEU A 187 -1.19 -25.70 1.55
C LEU A 187 -0.96 -24.23 1.17
N LEU A 188 -0.40 -23.44 2.11
CA LEU A 188 -0.14 -22.02 1.89
C LEU A 188 1.36 -21.80 1.63
N TYR A 189 1.64 -21.12 0.54
CA TYR A 189 2.99 -20.67 0.20
C TYR A 189 3.03 -19.14 0.29
N THR A 190 4.09 -18.60 0.88
CA THR A 190 4.35 -17.17 0.85
C THR A 190 5.32 -16.88 -0.30
N SER A 191 5.00 -15.94 -1.16
CA SER A 191 5.93 -15.39 -2.14
C SER A 191 6.32 -13.97 -1.77
N ASP A 192 7.59 -13.64 -1.94
CA ASP A 192 8.07 -12.27 -1.79
C ASP A 192 7.72 -11.52 -3.09
N ALA A 193 6.71 -10.67 -3.06
CA ALA A 193 6.24 -9.93 -4.23
C ALA A 193 7.27 -8.92 -4.79
N ALA A 194 8.44 -8.80 -4.15
CA ALA A 194 9.48 -7.85 -4.55
C ALA A 194 10.38 -8.37 -5.69
N ASP A 195 10.48 -9.69 -5.91
CA ASP A 195 11.51 -10.26 -6.79
C ASP A 195 11.02 -10.78 -8.15
N ASP A 196 9.71 -10.93 -8.37
CA ASP A 196 9.15 -11.52 -9.59
C ASP A 196 8.43 -10.52 -10.52
N ARG A 197 8.95 -9.28 -10.66
CA ARG A 197 8.55 -8.41 -11.78
C ARG A 197 9.31 -8.77 -13.05
N ILE A 198 9.29 -10.01 -13.46
CA ILE A 198 9.52 -10.35 -14.87
C ILE A 198 8.15 -10.27 -15.55
N SER A 199 7.81 -9.08 -16.04
CA SER A 199 6.76 -8.93 -17.03
C SER A 199 7.24 -9.61 -18.30
N VAL A 200 6.60 -10.68 -18.70
CA VAL A 200 6.67 -11.16 -20.06
C VAL A 200 5.69 -10.34 -20.86
N ASP A 201 6.20 -9.47 -21.75
CA ASP A 201 5.46 -8.75 -22.77
C ASP A 201 4.66 -9.69 -23.70
#